data_7eed701e0a377d323add27251df0adcd
#
_entry.id   7eed701e0a377d323add27251df0adcd
#
_cell.length_a   1.000
_cell.length_b   1.000
_cell.length_c   1.000
_cell.angle_alpha   90.00
_cell.angle_beta   90.00
_cell.angle_gamma   90.00
#
_symmetry.space_group_name_H-M   'P 1'
#
loop_
_entity.id
_entity.type
_entity.pdbx_description
1 polymer ?
#
loop_
_entity_poly.entity_id
_entity_poly.type
_entity_poly.pdbx_seq_one_letter_code
_entity_poly.pdbx_strand_id
1 'polypeptide(L)'
;MKISYAVPVCNELVELERLLGQLIKYKRKEDEIVILFDSENGTKEVEEFLRAKSVNNPDFQWYSNPLKKDFAQQKNYLTRMCTGDWVFLIDADEYPDDYIFNGLPWIINENPEVEAYWVSRINTVQGLTSEHVRKWGWNVDNRGRVNFPDKQMRIYKNDPDRIKWTKPVHEQLVGYTKFGQLPSNEEYCLHHPKDIKRQEKQNSFYEEI
;
A
#
# COMPACT_ATOMS: atom_id res chain seq x y z
N MET A 1 19.08 10.11 0.28
CA MET A 1 18.10 9.05 -0.06
C MET A 1 16.71 9.62 0.07
N LYS A 2 15.93 9.60 -0.99
CA LYS A 2 14.54 10.06 -1.10
C LYS A 2 13.61 8.83 -1.16
N ILE A 3 12.46 8.89 -0.47
CA ILE A 3 11.43 7.85 -0.51
C ILE A 3 10.21 8.41 -1.23
N SER A 4 9.64 7.64 -2.17
CA SER A 4 8.34 7.90 -2.76
C SER A 4 7.30 7.04 -2.05
N TYR A 5 6.36 7.68 -1.36
CA TYR A 5 5.16 7.03 -0.82
C TYR A 5 4.16 6.89 -1.97
N ALA A 6 4.04 5.68 -2.50
CA ALA A 6 3.27 5.37 -3.70
C ALA A 6 1.91 4.78 -3.32
N VAL A 7 0.81 5.43 -3.70
CA VAL A 7 -0.55 5.08 -3.27
C VAL A 7 -1.44 4.80 -4.48
N PRO A 8 -1.78 3.55 -4.78
CA PRO A 8 -2.86 3.24 -5.71
C PRO A 8 -4.22 3.47 -5.00
N VAL A 9 -5.18 4.07 -5.70
CA VAL A 9 -6.52 4.35 -5.17
C VAL A 9 -7.59 4.18 -6.24
N CYS A 10 -8.78 3.73 -5.83
CA CYS A 10 -9.94 3.53 -6.67
C CYS A 10 -11.18 4.26 -6.10
N ASN A 11 -11.75 3.75 -5.01
CA ASN A 11 -13.00 4.24 -4.41
C ASN A 11 -12.90 4.45 -2.88
N GLU A 12 -11.68 4.49 -2.35
CA GLU A 12 -11.36 4.55 -0.93
C GLU A 12 -11.21 6.00 -0.44
N LEU A 13 -12.22 6.87 -0.65
CA LEU A 13 -12.10 8.30 -0.31
C LEU A 13 -11.74 8.54 1.16
N VAL A 14 -12.47 7.93 2.09
CA VAL A 14 -12.30 8.16 3.53
C VAL A 14 -10.94 7.65 4.00
N GLU A 15 -10.55 6.49 3.52
CA GLU A 15 -9.25 5.87 3.83
C GLU A 15 -8.10 6.69 3.23
N LEU A 16 -8.25 7.13 1.97
CA LEU A 16 -7.28 8.00 1.31
C LEU A 16 -7.09 9.33 2.05
N GLU A 17 -8.18 9.97 2.50
CA GLU A 17 -8.09 11.21 3.29
C GLU A 17 -7.25 11.02 4.56
N ARG A 18 -7.49 9.92 5.28
CA ARG A 18 -6.72 9.56 6.48
C ARG A 18 -5.25 9.34 6.14
N LEU A 19 -4.96 8.45 5.15
CA LEU A 19 -3.60 8.12 4.75
C LEU A 19 -2.84 9.35 4.26
N LEU A 20 -3.44 10.15 3.37
CA LEU A 20 -2.82 11.36 2.83
C LEU A 20 -2.51 12.39 3.93
N GLY A 21 -3.44 12.57 4.89
CA GLY A 21 -3.21 13.44 6.05
C GLY A 21 -2.01 12.98 6.89
N GLN A 22 -1.85 11.68 7.09
CA GLN A 22 -0.73 11.11 7.81
C GLN A 22 0.59 11.26 7.01
N LEU A 23 0.59 10.92 5.71
CA LEU A 23 1.76 11.06 4.85
C LEU A 23 2.28 12.51 4.81
N ILE A 24 1.38 13.48 4.63
CA ILE A 24 1.74 14.91 4.62
C ILE A 24 2.35 15.34 5.96
N LYS A 25 1.82 14.85 7.07
CA LYS A 25 2.28 15.21 8.42
C LYS A 25 3.66 14.63 8.76
N TYR A 26 3.95 13.41 8.34
CA TYR A 26 5.11 12.66 8.84
C TYR A 26 6.21 12.40 7.81
N LYS A 27 5.94 12.53 6.49
CA LYS A 27 7.02 12.39 5.49
C LYS A 27 8.12 13.42 5.73
N ARG A 28 9.36 13.06 5.43
CA ARG A 28 10.46 14.00 5.44
C ARG A 28 10.33 15.01 4.29
N LYS A 29 11.01 16.15 4.39
CA LYS A 29 10.94 17.22 3.38
C LYS A 29 11.41 16.76 2.00
N GLU A 30 12.42 15.91 1.92
CA GLU A 30 12.96 15.35 0.69
C GLU A 30 12.09 14.27 0.05
N ASP A 31 11.18 13.66 0.82
CA ASP A 31 10.29 12.59 0.35
C ASP A 31 9.11 13.15 -0.44
N GLU A 32 8.51 12.33 -1.27
CA GLU A 32 7.33 12.68 -2.06
C GLU A 32 6.16 11.71 -1.84
N ILE A 33 4.98 12.16 -2.19
CA ILE A 33 3.77 11.35 -2.25
C ILE A 33 3.32 11.29 -3.70
N VAL A 34 3.14 10.07 -4.23
CA VAL A 34 2.68 9.83 -5.60
C VAL A 34 1.43 8.97 -5.55
N ILE A 35 0.31 9.50 -6.05
CA ILE A 35 -0.98 8.82 -6.04
C ILE A 35 -1.35 8.40 -7.45
N LEU A 36 -1.82 7.17 -7.63
CA LEU A 36 -2.35 6.68 -8.90
C LEU A 36 -3.83 6.33 -8.76
N PHE A 37 -4.67 7.12 -9.41
CA PHE A 37 -6.10 6.91 -9.48
C PHE A 37 -6.47 5.92 -10.60
N ASP A 38 -7.28 4.91 -10.28
CA ASP A 38 -7.86 4.02 -11.28
C ASP A 38 -9.00 4.72 -12.03
N SER A 39 -8.75 5.15 -13.24
CA SER A 39 -9.75 5.88 -14.05
C SER A 39 -10.84 5.00 -14.64
N GLU A 40 -10.74 3.68 -14.56
CA GLU A 40 -11.74 2.74 -15.07
C GLU A 40 -12.82 2.43 -14.03
N ASN A 41 -12.41 2.22 -12.77
CA ASN A 41 -13.30 1.77 -11.70
C ASN A 41 -13.40 2.79 -10.55
N GLY A 42 -12.60 3.84 -10.59
CA GLY A 42 -12.52 4.85 -9.54
C GLY A 42 -13.78 5.73 -9.47
N THR A 43 -14.08 6.22 -8.28
CA THR A 43 -15.25 7.08 -8.07
C THR A 43 -14.94 8.54 -8.35
N LYS A 44 -15.98 9.29 -8.75
CA LYS A 44 -15.88 10.71 -9.05
C LYS A 44 -15.46 11.53 -7.81
N GLU A 45 -15.92 11.12 -6.65
CA GLU A 45 -15.60 11.76 -5.37
C GLU A 45 -14.09 11.69 -5.07
N VAL A 46 -13.44 10.56 -5.35
CA VAL A 46 -11.98 10.42 -5.19
C VAL A 46 -11.25 11.33 -6.19
N GLU A 47 -11.68 11.35 -7.46
CA GLU A 47 -11.06 12.21 -8.47
C GLU A 47 -11.19 13.71 -8.12
N GLU A 48 -12.39 14.16 -7.73
CA GLU A 48 -12.64 15.55 -7.30
C GLU A 48 -11.81 15.92 -6.07
N PHE A 49 -11.71 15.02 -5.10
CA PHE A 49 -10.85 15.21 -3.94
C PHE A 49 -9.36 15.40 -4.33
N LEU A 50 -8.82 14.54 -5.19
CA LEU A 50 -7.44 14.63 -5.65
C LEU A 50 -7.18 15.93 -6.41
N ARG A 51 -8.10 16.34 -7.30
CA ARG A 51 -8.04 17.62 -8.02
C ARG A 51 -8.02 18.81 -7.05
N ALA A 52 -8.94 18.84 -6.10
CA ALA A 52 -9.02 19.93 -5.13
C ALA A 52 -7.79 20.02 -4.23
N LYS A 53 -7.31 18.89 -3.76
CA LYS A 53 -6.14 18.84 -2.85
C LYS A 53 -4.83 19.19 -3.56
N SER A 54 -4.65 18.83 -4.83
CA SER A 54 -3.41 19.11 -5.58
C SER A 54 -3.19 20.60 -5.88
N VAL A 55 -4.25 21.40 -5.98
CA VAL A 55 -4.15 22.84 -6.25
C VAL A 55 -3.38 23.59 -5.15
N ASN A 56 -3.50 23.16 -3.90
CA ASN A 56 -2.96 23.87 -2.74
C ASN A 56 -1.85 23.08 -2.03
N ASN A 57 -1.40 21.97 -2.56
CA ASN A 57 -0.43 21.13 -1.91
C ASN A 57 0.62 20.59 -2.91
N PRO A 58 1.78 21.25 -3.02
CA PRO A 58 2.84 20.80 -3.90
C PRO A 58 3.55 19.52 -3.41
N ASP A 59 3.25 19.06 -2.20
CA ASP A 59 3.91 17.92 -1.57
C ASP A 59 3.44 16.57 -2.12
N PHE A 60 2.34 16.54 -2.91
CA PHE A 60 1.93 15.32 -3.57
C PHE A 60 1.60 15.53 -5.04
N GLN A 61 1.83 14.50 -5.83
CA GLN A 61 1.46 14.42 -7.24
C GLN A 61 0.47 13.29 -7.42
N TRP A 62 -0.47 13.44 -8.37
CA TRP A 62 -1.35 12.36 -8.73
C TRP A 62 -1.46 12.18 -10.23
N TYR A 63 -1.67 10.96 -10.63
CA TYR A 63 -1.81 10.50 -12.01
C TYR A 63 -3.06 9.64 -12.13
N SER A 64 -3.50 9.42 -13.35
CA SER A 64 -4.68 8.63 -13.66
C SER A 64 -4.34 7.58 -14.71
N ASN A 65 -4.70 6.32 -14.46
CA ASN A 65 -4.48 5.22 -15.38
C ASN A 65 -5.56 4.13 -15.18
N PRO A 66 -6.16 3.57 -16.25
CA PRO A 66 -7.13 2.50 -16.11
C PRO A 66 -6.47 1.20 -15.64
N LEU A 67 -7.09 0.48 -14.69
CA LEU A 67 -6.56 -0.77 -14.11
C LEU A 67 -6.46 -1.90 -15.15
N LYS A 68 -7.45 -2.05 -16.04
CA LYS A 68 -7.52 -3.10 -17.09
C LYS A 68 -7.35 -4.52 -16.52
N LYS A 69 -7.83 -4.76 -15.31
CA LYS A 69 -7.69 -6.03 -14.56
C LYS A 69 -6.24 -6.50 -14.37
N ASP A 70 -5.27 -5.61 -14.42
CA ASP A 70 -3.84 -5.92 -14.26
C ASP A 70 -3.22 -5.03 -13.16
N PHE A 71 -3.24 -5.53 -11.93
CA PHE A 71 -2.67 -4.84 -10.77
C PHE A 71 -1.15 -4.71 -10.85
N ALA A 72 -0.44 -5.67 -11.47
CA ALA A 72 1.00 -5.56 -11.65
C ALA A 72 1.37 -4.42 -12.59
N GLN A 73 0.64 -4.28 -13.71
CA GLN A 73 0.85 -3.18 -14.65
C GLN A 73 0.54 -1.82 -13.98
N GLN A 74 -0.51 -1.75 -13.16
CA GLN A 74 -0.89 -0.55 -12.42
C GLN A 74 0.22 -0.15 -11.43
N LYS A 75 0.76 -1.10 -10.65
CA LYS A 75 1.88 -0.86 -9.73
C LYS A 75 3.17 -0.47 -10.45
N ASN A 76 3.46 -1.07 -11.59
CA ASN A 76 4.60 -0.70 -12.43
C ASN A 76 4.46 0.72 -13.00
N TYR A 77 3.26 1.10 -13.44
CA TYR A 77 2.99 2.46 -13.89
C TYR A 77 3.21 3.46 -12.74
N LEU A 78 2.67 3.19 -11.56
CA LEU A 78 2.87 4.02 -10.37
C LEU A 78 4.36 4.16 -10.01
N THR A 79 5.11 3.05 -10.03
CA THR A 79 6.56 3.05 -9.76
C THR A 79 7.32 3.97 -10.72
N ARG A 80 6.96 3.98 -12.00
CA ARG A 80 7.60 4.86 -13.01
C ARG A 80 7.31 6.35 -12.80
N MET A 81 6.24 6.69 -12.09
CA MET A 81 5.92 8.08 -11.72
C MET A 81 6.69 8.53 -10.47
N CYS A 82 7.25 7.61 -9.71
CA CYS A 82 8.06 7.89 -8.52
C CYS A 82 9.48 8.36 -8.92
N THR A 83 9.98 9.37 -8.22
CA THR A 83 11.32 9.94 -8.44
C THR A 83 12.29 9.70 -7.27
N GLY A 84 11.81 9.07 -6.19
CA GLY A 84 12.64 8.69 -5.05
C GLY A 84 13.57 7.53 -5.35
N ASP A 85 14.61 7.36 -4.55
CA ASP A 85 15.54 6.22 -4.62
C ASP A 85 14.85 4.91 -4.22
N TRP A 86 13.81 5.03 -3.39
CA TRP A 86 13.00 3.95 -2.86
C TRP A 86 11.52 4.23 -3.03
N VAL A 87 10.76 3.18 -3.25
CA VAL A 87 9.29 3.20 -3.29
C VAL A 87 8.77 2.50 -2.03
N PHE A 88 7.87 3.17 -1.30
CA PHE A 88 7.04 2.55 -0.28
C PHE A 88 5.60 2.52 -0.80
N LEU A 89 5.18 1.36 -1.29
CA LEU A 89 3.84 1.12 -1.81
C LEU A 89 2.87 0.89 -0.64
N ILE A 90 1.82 1.69 -0.55
CA ILE A 90 0.78 1.62 0.49
C ILE A 90 -0.57 1.66 -0.21
N ASP A 91 -1.40 0.65 -0.03
CA ASP A 91 -2.75 0.65 -0.59
C ASP A 91 -3.60 1.72 0.14
N ALA A 92 -4.53 2.39 -0.55
CA ALA A 92 -5.26 3.53 0.01
C ALA A 92 -6.06 3.18 1.30
N ASP A 93 -6.42 1.92 1.49
CA ASP A 93 -7.09 1.39 2.68
C ASP A 93 -6.15 0.90 3.80
N GLU A 94 -4.83 1.06 3.60
CA GLU A 94 -3.81 0.81 4.61
C GLU A 94 -3.31 2.12 5.23
N TYR A 95 -2.69 2.03 6.40
CA TYR A 95 -1.93 3.14 6.97
C TYR A 95 -0.79 2.61 7.85
N PRO A 96 0.41 3.21 7.77
CA PRO A 96 1.53 2.87 8.63
C PRO A 96 1.38 3.50 10.02
N ASP A 97 2.12 2.98 11.01
CA ASP A 97 2.35 3.70 12.25
C ASP A 97 3.31 4.89 12.01
N ASP A 98 3.19 5.93 12.82
CA ASP A 98 4.04 7.14 12.72
C ASP A 98 5.53 6.83 12.88
N TYR A 99 5.87 5.78 13.61
CA TYR A 99 7.24 5.37 13.89
C TYR A 99 8.00 4.95 12.62
N ILE A 100 7.32 4.34 11.64
CA ILE A 100 7.98 3.83 10.43
C ILE A 100 8.62 4.94 9.59
N PHE A 101 8.03 6.15 9.58
CA PHE A 101 8.55 7.28 8.82
C PHE A 101 9.95 7.72 9.28
N ASN A 102 10.24 7.58 10.57
CA ASN A 102 11.53 7.90 11.14
C ASN A 102 12.51 6.71 11.10
N GLY A 103 11.99 5.49 11.30
CA GLY A 103 12.79 4.27 11.38
C GLY A 103 13.24 3.75 10.02
N LEU A 104 12.40 3.85 8.99
CA LEU A 104 12.67 3.27 7.67
C LEU A 104 13.94 3.81 7.01
N PRO A 105 14.23 5.13 6.99
CA PRO A 105 15.46 5.65 6.42
C PRO A 105 16.71 5.09 7.08
N TRP A 106 16.69 4.92 8.39
CA TRP A 106 17.77 4.31 9.14
C TRP A 106 17.95 2.83 8.78
N ILE A 107 16.86 2.05 8.75
CA ILE A 107 16.90 0.63 8.37
C ILE A 107 17.51 0.44 6.98
N ILE A 108 17.10 1.25 6.02
CA ILE A 108 17.63 1.18 4.65
C ILE A 108 19.12 1.50 4.61
N ASN A 109 19.56 2.54 5.31
CA ASN A 109 20.97 2.94 5.32
C ASN A 109 21.90 1.91 5.99
N GLU A 110 21.41 1.23 7.04
CA GLU A 110 22.17 0.16 7.72
C GLU A 110 22.23 -1.15 6.92
N ASN A 111 21.43 -1.29 5.87
CA ASN A 111 21.37 -2.49 5.04
C ASN A 111 21.49 -2.17 3.55
N PRO A 112 22.61 -1.60 3.08
CA PRO A 112 22.76 -1.07 1.72
C PRO A 112 22.65 -2.13 0.62
N GLU A 113 22.88 -3.40 0.95
CA GLU A 113 22.78 -4.53 0.03
C GLU A 113 21.33 -5.04 -0.16
N VAL A 114 20.40 -4.67 0.72
CA VAL A 114 18.98 -5.04 0.61
C VAL A 114 18.32 -4.15 -0.43
N GLU A 115 17.47 -4.74 -1.26
CA GLU A 115 16.79 -4.04 -2.36
C GLU A 115 15.27 -4.05 -2.23
N ALA A 116 14.72 -4.89 -1.35
CA ALA A 116 13.29 -4.95 -1.09
C ALA A 116 13.00 -5.40 0.34
N TYR A 117 11.88 -4.96 0.91
CA TYR A 117 11.48 -5.35 2.27
C TYR A 117 10.04 -5.82 2.31
N TRP A 118 9.85 -6.94 3.03
CA TRP A 118 8.54 -7.39 3.47
C TRP A 118 8.10 -6.56 4.68
N VAL A 119 6.85 -6.13 4.66
CA VAL A 119 6.18 -5.40 5.74
C VAL A 119 4.99 -6.24 6.21
N SER A 120 4.85 -6.43 7.50
CA SER A 120 3.70 -7.13 8.08
C SER A 120 2.47 -6.24 8.05
N ARG A 121 1.32 -6.82 7.69
CA ARG A 121 0.03 -6.14 7.67
C ARG A 121 -0.85 -6.67 8.81
N ILE A 122 -1.50 -5.76 9.52
CA ILE A 122 -2.46 -6.05 10.59
C ILE A 122 -3.86 -5.90 10.00
N ASN A 123 -4.43 -7.03 9.59
CA ASN A 123 -5.81 -7.07 9.10
C ASN A 123 -6.78 -7.17 10.28
N THR A 124 -7.73 -6.25 10.37
CA THR A 124 -8.85 -6.33 11.30
C THR A 124 -10.16 -6.17 10.55
N VAL A 125 -11.18 -6.96 10.92
CA VAL A 125 -12.48 -6.93 10.24
C VAL A 125 -13.59 -6.70 11.25
N GLN A 126 -14.18 -5.52 11.22
CA GLN A 126 -15.32 -5.18 12.07
C GLN A 126 -16.56 -5.98 11.63
N GLY A 127 -17.24 -6.62 12.58
CA GLY A 127 -18.40 -7.47 12.29
C GLY A 127 -18.03 -8.91 11.91
N LEU A 128 -16.75 -9.30 12.03
CA LEU A 128 -16.32 -10.68 11.81
C LEU A 128 -16.97 -11.63 12.82
N THR A 129 -17.53 -12.74 12.33
CA THR A 129 -18.13 -13.79 13.17
C THR A 129 -17.34 -15.08 13.09
N SER A 130 -17.56 -15.99 14.04
CA SER A 130 -16.97 -17.35 14.01
C SER A 130 -17.39 -18.16 12.78
N GLU A 131 -18.54 -17.85 12.18
CA GLU A 131 -18.99 -18.46 10.93
C GLU A 131 -18.14 -18.01 9.74
N HIS A 132 -17.86 -16.70 9.63
CA HIS A 132 -16.96 -16.16 8.61
C HIS A 132 -15.56 -16.76 8.74
N VAL A 133 -15.02 -16.83 9.96
CA VAL A 133 -13.69 -17.39 10.23
C VAL A 133 -13.61 -18.86 9.74
N ARG A 134 -14.63 -19.67 10.04
CA ARG A 134 -14.70 -21.07 9.56
C ARG A 134 -14.85 -21.16 8.05
N LYS A 135 -15.78 -20.35 7.46
CA LYS A 135 -16.05 -20.35 6.02
C LYS A 135 -14.81 -20.03 5.19
N TRP A 136 -14.00 -19.05 5.65
CA TRP A 136 -12.82 -18.57 4.90
C TRP A 136 -11.52 -19.23 5.34
N GLY A 137 -11.56 -20.12 6.34
CA GLY A 137 -10.36 -20.80 6.86
C GLY A 137 -9.36 -19.84 7.52
N TRP A 138 -9.83 -18.75 8.11
CA TRP A 138 -8.98 -17.72 8.69
C TRP A 138 -8.52 -18.09 10.10
N ASN A 139 -7.33 -17.61 10.45
CA ASN A 139 -6.82 -17.63 11.80
C ASN A 139 -6.95 -16.23 12.41
N VAL A 140 -7.56 -16.13 13.60
CA VAL A 140 -7.74 -14.85 14.30
C VAL A 140 -7.10 -14.97 15.67
N ASP A 141 -6.15 -14.10 15.97
CA ASP A 141 -5.45 -14.10 17.24
C ASP A 141 -6.27 -13.41 18.35
N ASN A 142 -5.72 -13.41 19.56
CA ASN A 142 -6.37 -12.83 20.75
C ASN A 142 -6.52 -11.30 20.71
N ARG A 143 -5.91 -10.61 19.73
CA ARG A 143 -6.06 -9.19 19.47
C ARG A 143 -7.02 -8.90 18.31
N GLY A 144 -7.67 -9.92 17.75
CA GLY A 144 -8.59 -9.80 16.62
C GLY A 144 -7.90 -9.61 15.26
N ARG A 145 -6.59 -9.90 15.15
CA ARG A 145 -5.84 -9.79 13.92
C ARG A 145 -6.02 -11.04 13.07
N VAL A 146 -6.41 -10.84 11.81
CA VAL A 146 -6.67 -11.94 10.86
C VAL A 146 -5.38 -12.34 10.15
N ASN A 147 -5.03 -13.64 10.23
CA ASN A 147 -3.88 -14.25 9.56
C ASN A 147 -2.54 -13.53 9.82
N PHE A 148 -2.38 -12.92 10.99
CA PHE A 148 -1.16 -12.19 11.33
C PHE A 148 0.02 -13.14 11.62
N PRO A 149 1.27 -12.81 11.16
CA PRO A 149 1.64 -11.68 10.32
C PRO A 149 1.35 -11.93 8.83
N ASP A 150 0.54 -11.07 8.21
CA ASP A 150 0.30 -11.08 6.77
C ASP A 150 1.40 -10.25 6.07
N LYS A 151 2.42 -10.93 5.55
CA LYS A 151 3.60 -10.28 4.98
C LYS A 151 3.34 -9.85 3.54
N GLN A 152 3.58 -8.56 3.26
CA GLN A 152 3.44 -7.95 1.95
C GLN A 152 4.77 -7.33 1.51
N MET A 153 5.16 -7.51 0.24
CA MET A 153 6.28 -6.77 -0.31
C MET A 153 5.81 -5.33 -0.54
N ARG A 154 6.38 -4.37 0.20
CA ARG A 154 5.89 -2.99 0.18
C ARG A 154 6.96 -1.95 -0.08
N ILE A 155 8.21 -2.25 0.23
CA ILE A 155 9.31 -1.29 0.12
C ILE A 155 10.35 -1.88 -0.81
N TYR A 156 10.79 -1.11 -1.83
CA TYR A 156 11.77 -1.58 -2.80
C TYR A 156 12.54 -0.45 -3.46
N LYS A 157 13.78 -0.73 -3.93
CA LYS A 157 14.57 0.22 -4.71
C LYS A 157 13.82 0.62 -5.97
N ASN A 158 13.84 1.90 -6.30
CA ASN A 158 13.23 2.42 -7.52
C ASN A 158 14.15 2.17 -8.74
N ASP A 159 14.07 0.97 -9.26
CA ASP A 159 14.76 0.52 -10.48
C ASP A 159 13.74 -0.17 -11.39
N PRO A 160 12.84 0.59 -12.06
CA PRO A 160 11.67 0.04 -12.75
C PRO A 160 12.01 -0.78 -14.00
N ASP A 161 13.24 -0.75 -14.47
CA ASP A 161 13.68 -1.61 -15.58
C ASP A 161 14.06 -3.01 -15.11
N ARG A 162 14.51 -3.15 -13.87
CA ARG A 162 14.91 -4.41 -13.27
C ARG A 162 13.91 -4.91 -12.21
N ILE A 163 13.53 -4.07 -11.24
CA ILE A 163 12.62 -4.42 -10.15
C ILE A 163 11.20 -4.06 -10.56
N LYS A 164 10.36 -5.06 -10.76
CA LYS A 164 9.01 -4.85 -11.28
C LYS A 164 8.00 -5.86 -10.76
N TRP A 165 6.76 -5.47 -10.76
CA TRP A 165 5.63 -6.32 -10.46
C TRP A 165 5.26 -7.20 -11.64
N THR A 166 4.88 -8.44 -11.36
CA THR A 166 4.43 -9.45 -12.33
C THR A 166 3.17 -10.12 -11.84
N LYS A 167 2.44 -10.77 -12.73
CA LYS A 167 1.12 -11.39 -12.56
C LYS A 167 0.00 -10.35 -12.38
N PRO A 168 -1.05 -10.44 -13.20
CA PRO A 168 -2.18 -9.49 -13.13
C PRO A 168 -2.89 -9.48 -11.78
N VAL A 169 -3.01 -10.64 -11.12
CA VAL A 169 -3.58 -10.86 -9.79
C VAL A 169 -2.60 -11.67 -8.95
N HIS A 170 -2.59 -11.45 -7.64
CA HIS A 170 -1.58 -12.01 -6.71
C HIS A 170 -0.15 -11.62 -7.12
N GLU A 171 0.04 -10.34 -7.33
CA GLU A 171 1.22 -9.74 -7.90
C GLU A 171 2.47 -10.04 -7.07
N GLN A 172 3.55 -10.29 -7.77
CA GLN A 172 4.85 -10.58 -7.18
C GLN A 172 5.88 -9.59 -7.68
N LEU A 173 6.64 -9.00 -6.75
CA LEU A 173 7.81 -8.20 -7.10
C LEU A 173 8.96 -9.14 -7.45
N VAL A 174 9.62 -8.88 -8.58
CA VAL A 174 10.77 -9.64 -9.06
C VAL A 174 11.92 -8.72 -9.43
N GLY A 175 13.11 -9.27 -9.65
CA GLY A 175 14.28 -8.53 -10.13
C GLY A 175 15.18 -7.98 -9.02
N TYR A 176 14.79 -8.01 -7.76
CA TYR A 176 15.69 -7.72 -6.63
C TYR A 176 16.62 -8.90 -6.35
N THR A 177 17.80 -8.63 -5.82
CA THR A 177 18.81 -9.67 -5.49
C THR A 177 18.75 -10.08 -4.02
N LYS A 178 18.54 -9.14 -3.12
CA LYS A 178 18.45 -9.38 -1.69
C LYS A 178 17.25 -8.68 -1.09
N PHE A 179 16.53 -9.38 -0.23
CA PHE A 179 15.44 -8.81 0.51
C PHE A 179 15.65 -8.87 2.01
N GLY A 180 15.03 -7.93 2.71
CA GLY A 180 14.89 -7.90 4.16
C GLY A 180 13.44 -8.04 4.59
N GLN A 181 13.22 -8.03 5.88
CA GLN A 181 11.91 -8.01 6.49
C GLN A 181 11.91 -7.03 7.65
N LEU A 182 10.92 -6.13 7.69
CA LEU A 182 10.74 -5.29 8.86
C LEU A 182 10.25 -6.14 10.04
N PRO A 183 10.55 -5.73 11.29
CA PRO A 183 9.98 -6.38 12.45
C PRO A 183 8.46 -6.44 12.39
N SER A 184 7.86 -7.49 12.95
CA SER A 184 6.39 -7.62 13.02
C SER A 184 5.78 -6.96 14.27
N ASN A 185 6.51 -6.04 14.90
CA ASN A 185 5.98 -5.16 15.95
C ASN A 185 5.01 -4.15 15.31
N GLU A 186 3.98 -3.72 16.03
CA GLU A 186 2.92 -2.87 15.47
C GLU A 186 3.45 -1.59 14.83
N GLU A 187 4.48 -0.97 15.42
CA GLU A 187 5.13 0.25 14.92
C GLU A 187 5.79 0.10 13.54
N TYR A 188 6.01 -1.12 13.05
CA TYR A 188 6.57 -1.42 11.72
C TYR A 188 5.55 -2.05 10.78
N CYS A 189 4.28 -2.11 11.19
CA CYS A 189 3.23 -2.74 10.41
C CYS A 189 2.40 -1.73 9.62
N LEU A 190 1.70 -2.23 8.60
CA LEU A 190 0.60 -1.53 7.96
C LEU A 190 -0.72 -1.98 8.58
N HIS A 191 -1.49 -1.06 9.10
CA HIS A 191 -2.85 -1.32 9.58
C HIS A 191 -3.82 -1.34 8.39
N HIS A 192 -4.69 -2.36 8.36
CA HIS A 192 -5.65 -2.58 7.29
C HIS A 192 -7.02 -2.96 7.88
N PRO A 193 -7.75 -1.98 8.44
CA PRO A 193 -9.07 -2.22 8.98
C PRO A 193 -10.12 -2.27 7.86
N LYS A 194 -11.01 -3.25 7.93
CA LYS A 194 -12.16 -3.39 7.04
C LYS A 194 -13.44 -3.61 7.82
N ASP A 195 -14.57 -3.35 7.21
CA ASP A 195 -15.85 -3.90 7.63
C ASP A 195 -16.17 -5.20 6.91
N ILE A 196 -17.09 -5.98 7.47
CA ILE A 196 -17.43 -7.30 6.93
C ILE A 196 -18.06 -7.23 5.54
N LYS A 197 -18.87 -6.21 5.23
CA LYS A 197 -19.52 -6.06 3.93
C LYS A 197 -18.52 -5.81 2.83
N ARG A 198 -17.51 -4.95 3.11
CA ARG A 198 -16.41 -4.71 2.17
C ARG A 198 -15.60 -5.97 1.94
N GLN A 199 -15.34 -6.75 2.99
CA GLN A 199 -14.61 -8.01 2.87
C GLN A 199 -15.37 -9.06 2.05
N GLU A 200 -16.69 -9.20 2.26
CA GLU A 200 -17.53 -10.10 1.47
C GLU A 200 -17.52 -9.70 -0.01
N LYS A 201 -17.69 -8.41 -0.31
CA LYS A 201 -17.63 -7.91 -1.68
C LYS A 201 -16.27 -8.18 -2.34
N GLN A 202 -15.18 -8.01 -1.62
CA GLN A 202 -13.83 -8.28 -2.12
C GLN A 202 -13.63 -9.78 -2.41
N ASN A 203 -14.07 -10.66 -1.51
CA ASN A 203 -13.99 -12.10 -1.73
C ASN A 203 -14.74 -12.52 -2.99
N SER A 204 -15.98 -12.01 -3.18
CA SER A 204 -16.77 -12.29 -4.39
C SER A 204 -16.07 -11.80 -5.66
N PHE A 205 -15.45 -10.63 -5.62
CA PHE A 205 -14.69 -10.11 -6.77
C PHE A 205 -13.51 -11.01 -7.16
N TYR A 206 -12.79 -11.57 -6.17
CA TYR A 206 -11.66 -12.48 -6.46
C TYR A 206 -12.11 -13.86 -6.95
N GLU A 207 -13.36 -14.28 -6.67
CA GLU A 207 -13.92 -15.51 -7.23
C GLU A 207 -14.31 -15.38 -8.72
N GLU A 208 -14.44 -14.14 -9.24
CA GLU A 208 -14.85 -13.84 -10.63
C GLU A 208 -13.65 -13.58 -11.59
N ILE A 209 -12.43 -13.53 -11.07
CA ILE A 209 -11.20 -13.29 -11.85
C ILE A 209 -10.40 -14.57 -11.99
#